data_d9529ebe2101cf689e551ec8ec00886f
#
_entry.id   d9529ebe2101cf689e551ec8ec00886f
#
_cell.length_a   1.000
_cell.length_b   1.000
_cell.length_c   1.000
_cell.angle_alpha   90.00
_cell.angle_beta   90.00
_cell.angle_gamma   90.00
#
_symmetry.space_group_name_H-M   'P 1'
#
loop_
_entity.id
_entity.type
_entity.pdbx_description
1 polymer ?
#
loop_
_entity_poly.entity_id
_entity_poly.type
_entity_poly.pdbx_seq_one_letter_code
_entity_poly.pdbx_strand_id
1 'polypeptide(L)'
;MNRRNFLYTGLAATLALQSQRLFALAGGTTYRDNIGIQLYTLRNELKADTPGTLKAVAAAGYKQVEPFGFPDADALIKGSQDAGLKINSTHFQWDSAVNPKDDSFSDFLKIVEKAKGLGLSHLVVPYLQDNNRKTLDDYKKVAGNLNKAAEKAKAAGIQLCYHNHNFEFLPLEGGKCGFDVFTEEFSSDMRFELDLFWVKLGGKDPVELIQKLAGRVEQLHLKDLKDGIKLPEFGKVPNDAFQELGDGIIPTEPVLVAAEKAGIKHCHVEQDQSPDALASIKQSIGYLNKL
;
A
#
# COMPACT_ATOMS: atom_id res chain seq x y z
N MET A 1 39.41 3.43 -36.72
CA MET A 1 38.03 3.43 -36.19
C MET A 1 37.07 3.19 -37.34
N ASN A 2 36.33 2.10 -37.31
CA ASN A 2 35.54 1.63 -38.44
C ASN A 2 34.17 2.33 -38.45
N ARG A 3 33.76 2.94 -39.57
CA ARG A 3 32.49 3.67 -39.75
C ARG A 3 31.24 2.88 -39.28
N ARG A 4 31.32 1.55 -39.31
CA ARG A 4 30.25 0.67 -38.83
C ARG A 4 30.03 0.77 -37.29
N ASN A 5 31.09 0.91 -36.50
CA ASN A 5 30.98 0.98 -35.05
C ASN A 5 30.42 2.34 -34.55
N PHE A 6 30.62 3.41 -35.35
CA PHE A 6 30.05 4.72 -35.05
C PHE A 6 28.52 4.76 -35.24
N LEU A 7 27.98 4.02 -36.18
CA LEU A 7 26.54 3.95 -36.41
C LEU A 7 25.81 3.12 -35.35
N TYR A 8 26.43 2.05 -34.84
CA TYR A 8 25.81 1.25 -33.76
C TYR A 8 25.79 1.94 -32.40
N THR A 9 26.80 2.72 -32.07
CA THR A 9 26.83 3.53 -30.84
C THR A 9 25.87 4.72 -30.90
N GLY A 10 25.67 5.30 -32.07
CA GLY A 10 24.68 6.38 -32.28
C GLY A 10 23.23 5.91 -32.20
N LEU A 11 22.92 4.70 -32.70
CA LEU A 11 21.55 4.14 -32.62
C LEU A 11 21.16 3.71 -31.20
N ALA A 12 22.09 3.15 -30.43
CA ALA A 12 21.82 2.75 -29.05
C ALA A 12 21.59 3.95 -28.13
N ALA A 13 22.38 5.05 -28.33
CA ALA A 13 22.21 6.27 -27.57
C ALA A 13 20.91 7.03 -27.91
N THR A 14 20.47 7.01 -29.17
CA THR A 14 19.19 7.61 -29.57
C THR A 14 17.98 6.81 -29.11
N LEU A 15 18.05 5.49 -29.07
CA LEU A 15 16.98 4.65 -28.52
C LEU A 15 16.84 4.81 -27.00
N ALA A 16 17.95 4.92 -26.26
CA ALA A 16 17.92 5.18 -24.81
C ALA A 16 17.38 6.59 -24.48
N LEU A 17 17.72 7.60 -25.27
CA LEU A 17 17.19 8.97 -25.12
C LEU A 17 15.72 9.10 -25.57
N GLN A 18 15.27 8.30 -26.53
CA GLN A 18 13.86 8.25 -26.93
C GLN A 18 13.02 7.49 -25.93
N SER A 19 13.53 6.44 -25.27
CA SER A 19 12.80 5.79 -24.18
C SER A 19 12.62 6.72 -22.98
N GLN A 20 13.63 7.48 -22.57
CA GLN A 20 13.50 8.49 -21.53
C GLN A 20 12.56 9.66 -21.89
N ARG A 21 12.48 10.04 -23.18
CA ARG A 21 11.54 11.09 -23.65
C ARG A 21 10.10 10.57 -23.80
N LEU A 22 9.88 9.31 -24.07
CA LEU A 22 8.53 8.71 -24.11
C LEU A 22 7.91 8.61 -22.71
N PHE A 23 8.73 8.41 -21.66
CA PHE A 23 8.27 8.46 -20.27
C PHE A 23 7.95 9.90 -19.79
N ALA A 24 8.60 10.94 -20.33
CA ALA A 24 8.38 12.34 -19.95
C ALA A 24 7.15 12.98 -20.64
N LEU A 25 6.50 12.33 -21.59
CA LEU A 25 5.37 12.88 -22.37
C LEU A 25 3.99 12.39 -21.91
N ALA A 26 3.91 11.43 -21.00
CA ALA A 26 2.67 11.10 -20.29
C ALA A 26 2.60 12.01 -19.06
N GLY A 27 2.01 13.19 -19.20
CA GLY A 27 1.83 14.18 -18.14
C GLY A 27 0.86 13.75 -17.03
N GLY A 28 1.16 12.64 -16.36
CA GLY A 28 0.55 12.19 -15.11
C GLY A 28 1.56 12.40 -13.99
N THR A 29 1.11 12.89 -12.83
CA THR A 29 1.88 12.85 -11.60
C THR A 29 2.29 11.40 -11.36
N THR A 30 3.59 11.11 -11.55
CA THR A 30 4.11 9.78 -11.29
C THR A 30 4.10 9.54 -9.77
N TYR A 31 4.03 8.26 -9.33
CA TYR A 31 4.18 7.91 -7.92
C TYR A 31 5.43 8.56 -7.30
N ARG A 32 6.47 8.85 -8.10
CA ARG A 32 7.72 9.50 -7.68
C ARG A 32 7.50 10.89 -7.09
N ASP A 33 6.52 11.63 -7.60
CA ASP A 33 6.19 12.96 -7.09
C ASP A 33 5.40 12.91 -5.77
N ASN A 34 4.90 11.72 -5.39
CA ASN A 34 4.03 11.50 -4.25
C ASN A 34 4.43 10.26 -3.42
N ILE A 35 5.74 9.97 -3.30
CA ILE A 35 6.16 8.86 -2.43
C ILE A 35 5.70 9.15 -1.01
N GLY A 36 4.94 8.22 -0.46
CA GLY A 36 4.38 8.27 0.86
C GLY A 36 5.02 7.29 1.82
N ILE A 37 4.60 7.38 3.07
CA ILE A 37 4.96 6.45 4.14
C ILE A 37 3.75 6.10 4.98
N GLN A 38 3.57 4.81 5.30
CA GLN A 38 2.64 4.38 6.32
C GLN A 38 3.22 4.69 7.70
N LEU A 39 2.51 5.48 8.49
CA LEU A 39 3.00 6.00 9.77
C LEU A 39 3.14 4.93 10.85
N TYR A 40 2.60 3.74 10.67
CA TYR A 40 2.81 2.61 11.59
C TYR A 40 4.29 2.23 11.71
N THR A 41 5.08 2.46 10.67
CA THR A 41 6.55 2.34 10.67
C THR A 41 7.19 3.11 11.82
N LEU A 42 6.65 4.29 12.13
CA LEU A 42 7.18 5.24 13.12
C LEU A 42 6.33 5.30 14.40
N ARG A 43 5.54 4.27 14.68
CA ARG A 43 4.56 4.29 15.79
C ARG A 43 5.17 4.59 17.17
N ASN A 44 6.43 4.17 17.40
CA ASN A 44 7.13 4.41 18.65
C ASN A 44 7.63 5.86 18.75
N GLU A 45 8.22 6.36 17.68
CA GLU A 45 8.72 7.74 17.55
C GLU A 45 7.57 8.75 17.62
N LEU A 46 6.46 8.45 16.92
CA LEU A 46 5.25 9.26 16.95
C LEU A 46 4.63 9.32 18.35
N LYS A 47 4.66 8.22 19.09
CA LYS A 47 4.20 8.20 20.48
C LYS A 47 5.06 9.08 21.40
N ALA A 48 6.36 9.15 21.12
CA ALA A 48 7.32 9.94 21.91
C ALA A 48 7.28 11.43 21.54
N ASP A 49 7.29 11.76 20.24
CA ASP A 49 7.27 13.13 19.71
C ASP A 49 6.62 13.15 18.32
N THR A 50 5.31 13.30 18.25
CA THR A 50 4.57 13.37 16.98
C THR A 50 5.05 14.52 16.09
N PRO A 51 5.15 15.79 16.53
CA PRO A 51 5.56 16.88 15.67
C PRO A 51 6.99 16.75 15.14
N GLY A 52 7.94 16.35 15.98
CA GLY A 52 9.34 16.14 15.59
C GLY A 52 9.50 15.01 14.60
N THR A 53 8.80 13.90 14.82
CA THR A 53 8.81 12.75 13.91
C THR A 53 8.25 13.10 12.53
N LEU A 54 7.12 13.80 12.45
CA LEU A 54 6.52 14.18 11.16
C LEU A 54 7.38 15.21 10.41
N LYS A 55 8.06 16.13 11.10
CA LYS A 55 9.08 16.98 10.48
C LYS A 55 10.26 16.18 9.93
N ALA A 56 10.70 15.13 10.66
CA ALA A 56 11.77 14.25 10.18
C ALA A 56 11.33 13.46 8.92
N VAL A 57 10.08 13.01 8.85
CA VAL A 57 9.48 12.37 7.65
C VAL A 57 9.53 13.33 6.46
N ALA A 58 9.07 14.57 6.62
CA ALA A 58 9.10 15.57 5.57
C ALA A 58 10.54 15.91 5.13
N ALA A 59 11.47 16.04 6.09
CA ALA A 59 12.87 16.29 5.84
C ALA A 59 13.59 15.13 5.14
N ALA A 60 13.14 13.89 5.35
CA ALA A 60 13.63 12.72 4.61
C ALA A 60 13.23 12.73 3.13
N GLY A 61 12.20 13.51 2.75
CA GLY A 61 11.78 13.69 1.36
C GLY A 61 10.42 13.09 1.01
N TYR A 62 9.74 12.46 1.96
CA TYR A 62 8.37 11.97 1.76
C TYR A 62 7.41 13.14 1.50
N LYS A 63 6.42 12.91 0.63
CA LYS A 63 5.45 13.93 0.20
C LYS A 63 4.06 13.72 0.79
N GLN A 64 3.77 12.48 1.17
CA GLN A 64 2.51 12.10 1.76
C GLN A 64 2.73 11.09 2.89
N VAL A 65 1.71 10.95 3.73
CA VAL A 65 1.66 9.96 4.79
C VAL A 65 0.32 9.26 4.79
N GLU A 66 0.31 8.06 5.30
CA GLU A 66 -0.89 7.31 5.61
C GLU A 66 -0.97 7.09 7.13
N PRO A 67 -1.85 7.80 7.84
CA PRO A 67 -2.09 7.61 9.26
C PRO A 67 -2.76 6.26 9.55
N PHE A 68 -2.74 5.87 10.83
CA PHE A 68 -3.43 4.70 11.35
C PHE A 68 -4.29 5.06 12.56
N GLY A 69 -5.24 4.17 12.93
CA GLY A 69 -6.10 4.35 14.10
C GLY A 69 -7.23 5.36 13.93
N PHE A 70 -7.52 5.80 12.69
CA PHE A 70 -8.64 6.69 12.40
C PHE A 70 -9.98 6.05 12.84
N PRO A 71 -10.93 6.76 13.48
CA PRO A 71 -11.06 8.22 13.55
C PRO A 71 -10.28 8.91 14.68
N ASP A 72 -9.55 8.19 15.55
CA ASP A 72 -8.87 8.75 16.72
C ASP A 72 -7.41 9.17 16.39
N ALA A 73 -7.19 9.70 15.17
CA ALA A 73 -5.88 10.06 14.63
C ALA A 73 -5.65 11.57 14.49
N ASP A 74 -6.39 12.40 15.23
CA ASP A 74 -6.38 13.86 15.04
C ASP A 74 -4.99 14.48 15.19
N ALA A 75 -4.18 14.00 16.15
CA ALA A 75 -2.81 14.47 16.36
C ALA A 75 -1.90 14.13 15.16
N LEU A 76 -2.05 12.92 14.58
CA LEU A 76 -1.29 12.50 13.40
C LEU A 76 -1.70 13.33 12.19
N ILE A 77 -3.00 13.54 11.98
CA ILE A 77 -3.54 14.31 10.85
C ILE A 77 -3.07 15.75 10.93
N LYS A 78 -3.29 16.41 12.07
CA LYS A 78 -2.89 17.81 12.27
C LYS A 78 -1.36 17.97 12.13
N GLY A 79 -0.60 17.12 12.81
CA GLY A 79 0.86 17.18 12.77
C GLY A 79 1.41 16.96 11.34
N SER A 80 0.78 16.09 10.55
CA SER A 80 1.16 15.86 9.14
C SER A 80 0.90 17.12 8.30
N GLN A 81 -0.26 17.76 8.46
CA GLN A 81 -0.59 19.01 7.78
C GLN A 81 0.37 20.14 8.18
N ASP A 82 0.68 20.28 9.49
CA ASP A 82 1.64 21.27 10.01
C ASP A 82 3.07 21.03 9.46
N ALA A 83 3.43 19.77 9.15
CA ALA A 83 4.69 19.41 8.53
C ALA A 83 4.69 19.52 6.99
N GLY A 84 3.57 19.93 6.36
CA GLY A 84 3.43 20.07 4.92
C GLY A 84 3.27 18.73 4.17
N LEU A 85 2.94 17.66 4.88
CA LEU A 85 2.70 16.33 4.31
C LEU A 85 1.24 16.20 3.88
N LYS A 86 1.01 15.62 2.69
CA LYS A 86 -0.33 15.30 2.20
C LYS A 86 -0.86 14.03 2.87
N ILE A 87 -2.18 13.94 3.01
CA ILE A 87 -2.87 12.75 3.50
C ILE A 87 -3.97 12.42 2.50
N ASN A 88 -3.84 11.31 1.79
CA ASN A 88 -4.87 10.84 0.86
C ASN A 88 -5.71 9.72 1.45
N SER A 89 -5.06 8.82 2.21
CA SER A 89 -5.64 7.63 2.80
C SER A 89 -5.30 7.52 4.28
N THR A 90 -6.03 6.66 4.97
CA THR A 90 -5.75 6.28 6.35
C THR A 90 -6.26 4.87 6.64
N HIS A 91 -5.50 4.12 7.44
CA HIS A 91 -6.00 2.91 8.10
C HIS A 91 -6.98 3.30 9.19
N PHE A 92 -8.20 2.75 9.16
CA PHE A 92 -9.25 3.12 10.10
C PHE A 92 -9.65 1.96 11.03
N GLN A 93 -10.46 2.23 12.03
CA GLN A 93 -11.06 1.24 12.93
C GLN A 93 -12.16 0.46 12.17
N TRP A 94 -11.74 -0.61 11.53
CA TRP A 94 -12.45 -1.32 10.45
C TRP A 94 -13.60 -2.20 10.88
N ASP A 95 -13.72 -2.53 12.17
CA ASP A 95 -14.73 -3.48 12.66
C ASP A 95 -16.15 -3.05 12.30
N SER A 96 -16.42 -1.75 12.30
CA SER A 96 -17.71 -1.18 11.88
C SER A 96 -18.10 -1.43 10.42
N ALA A 97 -17.12 -1.72 9.55
CA ALA A 97 -17.35 -2.07 8.16
C ALA A 97 -17.36 -3.58 7.94
N VAL A 98 -16.49 -4.33 8.65
CA VAL A 98 -16.34 -5.78 8.55
C VAL A 98 -17.46 -6.51 9.32
N ASN A 99 -17.81 -6.04 10.51
CA ASN A 99 -18.83 -6.60 11.41
C ASN A 99 -19.86 -5.53 11.79
N PRO A 100 -20.63 -5.00 10.82
CA PRO A 100 -21.62 -3.97 11.13
C PRO A 100 -22.67 -4.49 12.10
N LYS A 101 -23.15 -3.63 13.00
CA LYS A 101 -24.21 -3.98 13.97
C LYS A 101 -25.56 -4.23 13.28
N ASP A 102 -25.78 -3.53 12.17
CA ASP A 102 -26.97 -3.62 11.34
C ASP A 102 -26.69 -3.09 9.92
N ASP A 103 -27.67 -3.22 9.03
CA ASP A 103 -27.56 -2.81 7.63
C ASP A 103 -27.46 -1.29 7.42
N SER A 104 -27.64 -0.45 8.46
CA SER A 104 -27.46 1.00 8.33
C SER A 104 -26.01 1.40 8.22
N PHE A 105 -25.07 0.60 8.79
CA PHE A 105 -23.65 0.95 8.90
C PHE A 105 -23.41 2.29 9.63
N SER A 106 -24.26 2.65 10.58
CA SER A 106 -24.26 3.96 11.21
C SER A 106 -22.92 4.35 11.84
N ASP A 107 -22.19 3.41 12.45
CA ASP A 107 -20.90 3.69 13.06
C ASP A 107 -19.81 3.90 11.98
N PHE A 108 -19.83 3.11 10.90
CA PHE A 108 -18.93 3.31 9.76
C PHE A 108 -19.21 4.65 9.04
N LEU A 109 -20.47 5.04 8.89
CA LEU A 109 -20.81 6.31 8.24
C LEU A 109 -20.31 7.53 9.01
N LYS A 110 -20.22 7.48 10.35
CA LYS A 110 -19.56 8.54 11.13
C LYS A 110 -18.08 8.68 10.79
N ILE A 111 -17.40 7.55 10.55
CA ILE A 111 -16.00 7.52 10.12
C ILE A 111 -15.88 8.13 8.71
N VAL A 112 -16.76 7.75 7.78
CA VAL A 112 -16.80 8.29 6.41
C VAL A 112 -17.01 9.81 6.41
N GLU A 113 -17.96 10.32 7.21
CA GLU A 113 -18.22 11.77 7.30
C GLU A 113 -17.02 12.52 7.89
N LYS A 114 -16.35 11.98 8.92
CA LYS A 114 -15.11 12.57 9.45
C LYS A 114 -14.00 12.59 8.39
N ALA A 115 -13.81 11.49 7.64
CA ALA A 115 -12.83 11.39 6.56
C ALA A 115 -13.09 12.44 5.48
N LYS A 116 -14.34 12.56 5.03
CA LYS A 116 -14.78 13.57 4.07
C LYS A 116 -14.52 14.99 4.56
N GLY A 117 -14.86 15.29 5.81
CA GLY A 117 -14.62 16.60 6.40
C GLY A 117 -13.14 17.00 6.47
N LEU A 118 -12.24 16.02 6.49
CA LEU A 118 -10.78 16.21 6.47
C LEU A 118 -10.18 16.18 5.05
N GLY A 119 -11.00 15.96 4.02
CA GLY A 119 -10.55 15.89 2.62
C GLY A 119 -9.80 14.61 2.27
N LEU A 120 -9.97 13.54 3.04
CA LEU A 120 -9.42 12.23 2.70
C LEU A 120 -10.15 11.66 1.49
N SER A 121 -9.45 10.92 0.64
CA SER A 121 -10.03 10.27 -0.52
C SER A 121 -10.18 8.76 -0.34
N HIS A 122 -9.42 8.14 0.58
CA HIS A 122 -9.40 6.70 0.79
C HIS A 122 -9.51 6.34 2.28
N LEU A 123 -10.26 5.29 2.56
CA LEU A 123 -10.27 4.58 3.84
C LEU A 123 -9.81 3.13 3.58
N VAL A 124 -8.91 2.63 4.43
CA VAL A 124 -8.32 1.30 4.24
C VAL A 124 -8.67 0.40 5.41
N VAL A 125 -9.24 -0.77 5.11
CA VAL A 125 -9.40 -1.89 6.05
C VAL A 125 -8.03 -2.56 6.19
N PRO A 126 -7.33 -2.38 7.33
CA PRO A 126 -5.92 -2.79 7.42
C PRO A 126 -5.72 -4.24 7.83
N TYR A 127 -6.74 -4.92 8.34
CA TYR A 127 -6.60 -6.22 8.96
C TYR A 127 -7.93 -6.97 9.11
N LEU A 128 -7.87 -8.29 9.20
CA LEU A 128 -8.99 -9.12 9.63
C LEU A 128 -8.65 -9.89 10.91
N GLN A 129 -9.59 -9.87 11.86
CA GLN A 129 -9.50 -10.71 13.06
C GLN A 129 -9.66 -12.19 12.70
N ASP A 130 -9.10 -13.07 13.52
CA ASP A 130 -9.10 -14.52 13.28
C ASP A 130 -10.51 -15.11 13.11
N ASN A 131 -11.52 -14.54 13.79
CA ASN A 131 -12.91 -14.99 13.68
C ASN A 131 -13.57 -14.64 12.34
N ASN A 132 -12.98 -13.75 11.55
CA ASN A 132 -13.49 -13.33 10.24
C ASN A 132 -12.79 -14.03 9.06
N ARG A 133 -11.87 -14.98 9.30
CA ARG A 133 -10.98 -15.54 8.27
C ARG A 133 -10.66 -17.02 8.42
N LYS A 134 -11.54 -17.80 9.09
CA LYS A 134 -11.31 -19.24 9.31
C LYS A 134 -11.73 -20.11 8.13
N THR A 135 -12.77 -19.69 7.41
CA THR A 135 -13.39 -20.44 6.32
C THR A 135 -13.60 -19.56 5.10
N LEU A 136 -13.81 -20.15 3.92
CA LEU A 136 -14.18 -19.40 2.73
C LEU A 136 -15.49 -18.62 2.90
N ASP A 137 -16.43 -19.15 3.70
CA ASP A 137 -17.70 -18.49 3.96
C ASP A 137 -17.53 -17.26 4.89
N ASP A 138 -16.57 -17.29 5.83
CA ASP A 138 -16.21 -16.08 6.59
C ASP A 138 -15.71 -14.98 5.65
N TYR A 139 -14.82 -15.31 4.71
CA TYR A 139 -14.34 -14.34 3.70
C TYR A 139 -15.47 -13.81 2.79
N LYS A 140 -16.41 -14.67 2.36
CA LYS A 140 -17.58 -14.23 1.58
C LYS A 140 -18.46 -13.28 2.38
N LYS A 141 -18.70 -13.58 3.67
CA LYS A 141 -19.46 -12.71 4.56
C LYS A 141 -18.79 -11.35 4.70
N VAL A 142 -17.48 -11.33 4.93
CA VAL A 142 -16.69 -10.09 4.98
C VAL A 142 -16.79 -9.33 3.66
N ALA A 143 -16.62 -10.01 2.52
CA ALA A 143 -16.73 -9.38 1.20
C ALA A 143 -18.10 -8.74 0.98
N GLY A 144 -19.19 -9.43 1.36
CA GLY A 144 -20.55 -8.90 1.28
C GLY A 144 -20.76 -7.64 2.13
N ASN A 145 -20.22 -7.62 3.36
CA ASN A 145 -20.28 -6.44 4.22
C ASN A 145 -19.44 -5.28 3.67
N LEU A 146 -18.21 -5.57 3.21
CA LEU A 146 -17.33 -4.54 2.64
C LEU A 146 -17.88 -3.97 1.34
N ASN A 147 -18.57 -4.74 0.50
CA ASN A 147 -19.24 -4.24 -0.70
C ASN A 147 -20.33 -3.22 -0.33
N LYS A 148 -21.16 -3.52 0.68
CA LYS A 148 -22.17 -2.58 1.18
C LYS A 148 -21.54 -1.32 1.77
N ALA A 149 -20.46 -1.48 2.53
CA ALA A 149 -19.71 -0.35 3.08
C ALA A 149 -19.09 0.51 1.97
N ALA A 150 -18.50 -0.11 0.95
CA ALA A 150 -17.89 0.58 -0.19
C ALA A 150 -18.90 1.41 -0.99
N GLU A 151 -20.11 0.87 -1.25
CA GLU A 151 -21.20 1.62 -1.87
C GLU A 151 -21.52 2.90 -1.09
N LYS A 152 -21.63 2.79 0.25
CA LYS A 152 -21.92 3.93 1.12
C LYS A 152 -20.77 4.95 1.16
N ALA A 153 -19.52 4.47 1.24
CA ALA A 153 -18.34 5.33 1.21
C ALA A 153 -18.23 6.08 -0.12
N LYS A 154 -18.46 5.38 -1.24
CA LYS A 154 -18.44 5.97 -2.59
C LYS A 154 -19.51 7.06 -2.76
N ALA A 155 -20.70 6.89 -2.19
CA ALA A 155 -21.75 7.93 -2.21
C ALA A 155 -21.29 9.22 -1.51
N ALA A 156 -20.36 9.13 -0.56
CA ALA A 156 -19.72 10.28 0.11
C ALA A 156 -18.46 10.79 -0.61
N GLY A 157 -18.03 10.14 -1.69
CA GLY A 157 -16.81 10.48 -2.42
C GLY A 157 -15.53 9.85 -1.85
N ILE A 158 -15.64 8.82 -1.01
CA ILE A 158 -14.53 8.10 -0.39
C ILE A 158 -14.39 6.71 -1.04
N GLN A 159 -13.17 6.36 -1.45
CA GLN A 159 -12.84 5.01 -1.90
C GLN A 159 -12.52 4.11 -0.72
N LEU A 160 -13.21 2.98 -0.59
CA LEU A 160 -12.87 1.95 0.39
C LEU A 160 -11.88 0.96 -0.24
N CYS A 161 -10.78 0.72 0.46
CA CYS A 161 -9.73 -0.23 0.08
C CYS A 161 -9.56 -1.33 1.13
N TYR A 162 -9.03 -2.47 0.69
CA TYR A 162 -8.62 -3.58 1.53
C TYR A 162 -7.11 -3.79 1.43
N HIS A 163 -6.44 -3.82 2.59
CA HIS A 163 -5.01 -4.11 2.74
C HIS A 163 -4.82 -5.59 3.10
N ASN A 164 -4.02 -6.29 2.31
CA ASN A 164 -3.76 -7.71 2.53
C ASN A 164 -2.59 -7.97 3.47
N HIS A 165 -2.65 -9.14 4.12
CA HIS A 165 -1.53 -9.79 4.79
C HIS A 165 -1.21 -11.11 4.09
N ASN A 166 -0.37 -11.95 4.73
CA ASN A 166 -0.04 -13.27 4.21
C ASN A 166 -1.14 -14.31 4.46
N PHE A 167 -1.94 -14.14 5.50
CA PHE A 167 -2.97 -15.11 5.88
C PHE A 167 -4.12 -15.22 4.87
N GLU A 168 -4.38 -14.19 4.05
CA GLU A 168 -5.37 -14.29 2.97
C GLU A 168 -4.93 -15.27 1.88
N PHE A 169 -3.64 -15.57 1.78
CA PHE A 169 -3.10 -16.52 0.81
C PHE A 169 -3.03 -17.96 1.35
N LEU A 170 -3.37 -18.20 2.63
CA LEU A 170 -3.44 -19.54 3.20
C LEU A 170 -4.47 -20.40 2.46
N PRO A 171 -4.07 -21.57 1.91
CA PRO A 171 -5.01 -22.48 1.29
C PRO A 171 -6.04 -23.00 2.29
N LEU A 172 -7.30 -22.84 1.96
CA LEU A 172 -8.46 -23.35 2.69
C LEU A 172 -9.10 -24.51 1.91
N GLU A 173 -10.40 -24.73 2.11
CA GLU A 173 -11.15 -25.81 1.48
C GLU A 173 -11.01 -25.78 -0.06
N GLY A 174 -10.70 -26.95 -0.64
CA GLY A 174 -10.50 -27.09 -2.09
C GLY A 174 -9.25 -26.40 -2.64
N GLY A 175 -8.34 -25.93 -1.78
CA GLY A 175 -7.11 -25.22 -2.18
C GLY A 175 -7.31 -23.75 -2.54
N LYS A 176 -8.54 -23.24 -2.43
CA LYS A 176 -8.88 -21.82 -2.60
C LYS A 176 -8.47 -21.04 -1.35
N CYS A 177 -8.07 -19.80 -1.49
CA CYS A 177 -7.67 -18.95 -0.36
C CYS A 177 -8.61 -17.74 -0.18
N GLY A 178 -8.49 -17.03 0.93
CA GLY A 178 -9.30 -15.85 1.22
C GLY A 178 -9.11 -14.73 0.20
N PHE A 179 -7.88 -14.55 -0.30
CA PHE A 179 -7.59 -13.57 -1.33
C PHE A 179 -8.31 -13.88 -2.66
N ASP A 180 -8.46 -15.16 -3.01
CA ASP A 180 -9.25 -15.57 -4.18
C ASP A 180 -10.71 -15.17 -4.00
N VAL A 181 -11.28 -15.39 -2.79
CA VAL A 181 -12.66 -14.98 -2.48
C VAL A 181 -12.82 -13.47 -2.65
N PHE A 182 -11.92 -12.65 -2.09
CA PHE A 182 -11.99 -11.20 -2.25
C PHE A 182 -11.85 -10.76 -3.72
N THR A 183 -11.00 -11.44 -4.48
CA THR A 183 -10.84 -11.15 -5.89
C THR A 183 -12.11 -11.43 -6.70
N GLU A 184 -12.86 -12.48 -6.33
CA GLU A 184 -14.10 -12.87 -7.00
C GLU A 184 -15.33 -12.07 -6.51
N GLU A 185 -15.44 -11.84 -5.20
CA GLU A 185 -16.66 -11.33 -4.57
C GLU A 185 -16.68 -9.80 -4.42
N PHE A 186 -15.53 -9.13 -4.39
CA PHE A 186 -15.51 -7.67 -4.28
C PHE A 186 -16.13 -7.01 -5.50
N SER A 187 -17.09 -6.15 -5.24
CA SER A 187 -17.74 -5.30 -6.26
C SER A 187 -16.74 -4.31 -6.88
N SER A 188 -17.16 -3.64 -7.94
CA SER A 188 -16.35 -2.59 -8.56
C SER A 188 -16.10 -1.38 -7.66
N ASP A 189 -16.78 -1.24 -6.53
CA ASP A 189 -16.63 -0.16 -5.58
C ASP A 189 -15.58 -0.46 -4.51
N MET A 190 -15.21 -1.75 -4.34
CA MET A 190 -14.07 -2.16 -3.52
C MET A 190 -12.78 -2.13 -4.33
N ARG A 191 -11.71 -1.66 -3.71
CA ARG A 191 -10.36 -1.64 -4.27
C ARG A 191 -9.36 -2.30 -3.32
N PHE A 192 -8.16 -2.55 -3.82
CA PHE A 192 -7.06 -3.08 -3.03
C PHE A 192 -6.01 -2.00 -2.76
N GLU A 193 -5.48 -2.02 -1.56
CA GLU A 193 -4.16 -1.57 -1.23
C GLU A 193 -3.28 -2.83 -1.10
N LEU A 194 -2.41 -3.07 -2.08
CA LEU A 194 -1.58 -4.27 -2.06
C LEU A 194 -0.31 -4.02 -1.25
N ASP A 195 -0.12 -4.83 -0.21
CA ASP A 195 1.14 -4.93 0.50
C ASP A 195 2.03 -6.02 -0.11
N LEU A 196 3.15 -5.61 -0.67
CA LEU A 196 4.02 -6.45 -1.48
C LEU A 196 4.81 -7.47 -0.66
N PHE A 197 5.15 -7.12 0.60
CA PHE A 197 5.80 -8.03 1.54
C PHE A 197 4.90 -9.24 1.84
N TRP A 198 3.66 -8.96 2.18
CA TRP A 198 2.70 -10.01 2.50
C TRP A 198 2.29 -10.82 1.27
N VAL A 199 2.21 -10.21 0.10
CA VAL A 199 2.02 -10.92 -1.18
C VAL A 199 3.17 -11.89 -1.42
N LYS A 200 4.42 -11.42 -1.29
CA LYS A 200 5.61 -12.26 -1.48
C LYS A 200 5.67 -13.38 -0.45
N LEU A 201 5.42 -13.06 0.81
CA LEU A 201 5.41 -14.01 1.92
C LEU A 201 4.33 -15.08 1.73
N GLY A 202 3.15 -14.70 1.20
CA GLY A 202 2.07 -15.63 0.82
C GLY A 202 2.38 -16.47 -0.42
N GLY A 203 3.61 -16.40 -0.95
CA GLY A 203 4.09 -17.23 -2.07
C GLY A 203 3.60 -16.76 -3.44
N LYS A 204 3.17 -15.50 -3.57
CA LYS A 204 2.76 -14.91 -4.85
C LYS A 204 3.84 -13.97 -5.38
N ASP A 205 3.83 -13.74 -6.70
CA ASP A 205 4.66 -12.73 -7.32
C ASP A 205 3.94 -11.37 -7.29
N PRO A 206 4.54 -10.32 -6.69
CA PRO A 206 3.92 -9.01 -6.61
C PRO A 206 3.66 -8.36 -7.97
N VAL A 207 4.57 -8.53 -8.93
CA VAL A 207 4.44 -7.95 -10.27
C VAL A 207 3.28 -8.59 -11.02
N GLU A 208 3.21 -9.93 -11.01
CA GLU A 208 2.10 -10.68 -11.64
C GLU A 208 0.76 -10.31 -11.00
N LEU A 209 0.72 -10.15 -9.67
CA LEU A 209 -0.52 -9.83 -8.97
C LEU A 209 -1.00 -8.41 -9.30
N ILE A 210 -0.11 -7.42 -9.36
CA ILE A 210 -0.44 -6.06 -9.81
C ILE A 210 -1.01 -6.07 -11.23
N GLN A 211 -0.39 -6.82 -12.14
CA GLN A 211 -0.85 -6.94 -13.53
C GLN A 211 -2.23 -7.60 -13.62
N LYS A 212 -2.43 -8.70 -12.87
CA LYS A 212 -3.70 -9.43 -12.82
C LYS A 212 -4.85 -8.56 -12.29
N LEU A 213 -4.56 -7.67 -11.33
CA LEU A 213 -5.54 -6.81 -10.67
C LEU A 213 -5.53 -5.37 -11.22
N ALA A 214 -4.98 -5.13 -12.42
CA ALA A 214 -4.97 -3.81 -13.02
C ALA A 214 -6.38 -3.18 -13.05
N GLY A 215 -6.49 -1.93 -12.60
CA GLY A 215 -7.75 -1.21 -12.44
C GLY A 215 -8.54 -1.56 -11.17
N ARG A 216 -8.01 -2.47 -10.31
CA ARG A 216 -8.60 -2.82 -9.01
C ARG A 216 -7.69 -2.47 -7.83
N VAL A 217 -6.46 -2.06 -8.09
CA VAL A 217 -5.49 -1.61 -7.09
C VAL A 217 -5.39 -0.10 -7.14
N GLU A 218 -5.62 0.57 -6.00
CA GLU A 218 -5.53 2.02 -5.87
C GLU A 218 -4.16 2.45 -5.35
N GLN A 219 -3.58 1.67 -4.46
CA GLN A 219 -2.33 2.01 -3.81
C GLN A 219 -1.53 0.78 -3.39
N LEU A 220 -0.23 0.98 -3.12
CA LEU A 220 0.70 -0.07 -2.71
C LEU A 220 1.37 0.28 -1.39
N HIS A 221 1.60 -0.75 -0.56
CA HIS A 221 2.63 -0.70 0.46
C HIS A 221 3.91 -1.33 -0.08
N LEU A 222 4.94 -0.49 -0.16
CA LEU A 222 6.28 -0.87 -0.58
C LEU A 222 7.04 -1.32 0.66
N LYS A 223 7.18 -2.62 0.82
CA LYS A 223 7.98 -3.29 1.86
C LYS A 223 8.96 -4.24 1.19
N ASP A 224 10.05 -4.57 1.87
CA ASP A 224 10.99 -5.55 1.36
C ASP A 224 11.19 -6.73 2.33
N LEU A 225 11.49 -7.89 1.78
CA LEU A 225 11.57 -9.17 2.48
C LEU A 225 13.00 -9.70 2.43
N LYS A 226 13.54 -10.04 3.60
CA LYS A 226 14.85 -10.65 3.75
C LYS A 226 15.00 -11.93 2.92
N ASP A 227 16.15 -12.10 2.30
CA ASP A 227 16.50 -13.36 1.63
C ASP A 227 16.61 -14.52 2.63
N GLY A 228 16.34 -15.74 2.14
CA GLY A 228 16.38 -16.97 2.93
C GLY A 228 15.16 -17.25 3.80
N ILE A 229 14.14 -16.41 3.79
CA ILE A 229 12.85 -16.72 4.42
C ILE A 229 12.14 -17.81 3.61
N LYS A 230 11.70 -18.88 4.30
CA LYS A 230 10.97 -19.97 3.64
C LYS A 230 9.60 -19.48 3.18
N LEU A 231 9.30 -19.70 1.91
CA LEU A 231 8.05 -19.31 1.27
C LEU A 231 7.27 -20.53 0.77
N PRO A 232 5.92 -20.53 0.81
CA PRO A 232 5.10 -19.51 1.47
C PRO A 232 5.15 -19.64 3.01
N GLU A 233 4.89 -18.51 3.71
CA GLU A 233 4.69 -18.46 5.16
C GLU A 233 3.40 -17.71 5.46
N PHE A 234 2.50 -18.33 6.22
CA PHE A 234 1.17 -17.79 6.53
C PHE A 234 1.01 -17.38 8.00
N GLY A 235 2.00 -17.68 8.82
CA GLY A 235 2.03 -17.37 10.26
C GLY A 235 2.86 -16.14 10.58
N LYS A 236 3.41 -16.14 11.78
CA LYS A 236 4.34 -15.10 12.24
C LYS A 236 5.70 -15.26 11.57
N VAL A 237 6.26 -14.15 11.17
CA VAL A 237 7.64 -14.08 10.66
C VAL A 237 8.57 -13.48 11.72
N PRO A 238 9.88 -13.82 11.69
CA PRO A 238 10.86 -13.14 12.53
C PRO A 238 10.87 -11.64 12.28
N ASN A 239 11.16 -10.85 13.32
CA ASN A 239 11.21 -9.39 13.18
C ASN A 239 12.27 -8.93 12.16
N ASP A 240 13.36 -9.68 12.00
CA ASP A 240 14.41 -9.41 11.03
C ASP A 240 14.07 -9.84 9.60
N ALA A 241 12.85 -10.38 9.35
CA ALA A 241 12.35 -10.63 8.00
C ALA A 241 12.03 -9.35 7.23
N PHE A 242 11.70 -8.27 7.94
CA PHE A 242 11.44 -6.97 7.34
C PHE A 242 12.76 -6.25 7.03
N GLN A 243 12.90 -5.79 5.79
CA GLN A 243 14.10 -5.09 5.33
C GLN A 243 13.73 -3.73 4.74
N GLU A 244 14.69 -2.83 4.69
CA GLU A 244 14.61 -1.58 3.96
C GLU A 244 14.53 -1.87 2.45
N LEU A 245 13.87 -1.00 1.71
CA LEU A 245 13.74 -1.17 0.26
C LEU A 245 15.11 -1.26 -0.42
N GLY A 246 15.28 -2.31 -1.21
CA GLY A 246 16.51 -2.63 -1.92
C GLY A 246 17.47 -3.56 -1.19
N ASP A 247 17.23 -3.89 0.07
CA ASP A 247 18.05 -4.83 0.86
C ASP A 247 17.46 -6.25 0.90
N GLY A 248 16.25 -6.43 0.35
CA GLY A 248 15.54 -7.69 0.30
C GLY A 248 15.44 -8.30 -1.09
N ILE A 249 14.42 -9.15 -1.26
CA ILE A 249 14.21 -9.95 -2.48
C ILE A 249 13.04 -9.46 -3.35
N ILE A 250 12.32 -8.42 -2.95
CA ILE A 250 11.21 -7.89 -3.73
C ILE A 250 11.76 -6.95 -4.80
N PRO A 251 11.52 -7.22 -6.10
CA PRO A 251 12.10 -6.43 -7.18
C PRO A 251 11.40 -5.08 -7.30
N THR A 252 11.83 -4.08 -6.55
CA THR A 252 11.16 -2.77 -6.44
C THR A 252 10.98 -2.08 -7.80
N GLU A 253 12.01 -2.02 -8.65
CA GLU A 253 11.90 -1.36 -9.96
C GLU A 253 10.87 -2.03 -10.89
N PRO A 254 10.85 -3.36 -11.11
CA PRO A 254 9.79 -4.06 -11.83
C PRO A 254 8.39 -3.83 -11.25
N VAL A 255 8.26 -3.78 -9.92
CA VAL A 255 7.00 -3.46 -9.23
C VAL A 255 6.52 -2.06 -9.59
N LEU A 256 7.38 -1.06 -9.51
CA LEU A 256 7.03 0.33 -9.81
C LEU A 256 6.65 0.52 -11.28
N VAL A 257 7.32 -0.18 -12.20
CA VAL A 257 6.95 -0.21 -13.63
C VAL A 257 5.56 -0.84 -13.83
N ALA A 258 5.26 -1.92 -13.11
CA ALA A 258 3.94 -2.56 -13.18
C ALA A 258 2.85 -1.64 -12.58
N ALA A 259 3.14 -0.98 -11.47
CA ALA A 259 2.24 -0.03 -10.83
C ALA A 259 1.89 1.16 -11.75
N GLU A 260 2.88 1.73 -12.42
CA GLU A 260 2.68 2.82 -13.37
C GLU A 260 1.79 2.39 -14.54
N LYS A 261 2.07 1.22 -15.13
CA LYS A 261 1.24 0.65 -16.21
C LYS A 261 -0.19 0.34 -15.76
N ALA A 262 -0.39 -0.06 -14.52
CA ALA A 262 -1.70 -0.29 -13.92
C ALA A 262 -2.44 1.00 -13.51
N GLY A 263 -1.79 2.17 -13.61
CA GLY A 263 -2.35 3.48 -13.26
C GLY A 263 -2.40 3.75 -11.76
N ILE A 264 -1.61 3.03 -10.95
CA ILE A 264 -1.53 3.23 -9.50
C ILE A 264 -0.78 4.53 -9.22
N LYS A 265 -1.35 5.39 -8.35
CA LYS A 265 -0.85 6.75 -8.10
C LYS A 265 -0.22 6.92 -6.73
N HIS A 266 -0.52 6.04 -5.79
CA HIS A 266 -0.11 6.15 -4.41
C HIS A 266 0.70 4.93 -4.00
N CYS A 267 1.94 5.18 -3.54
CA CYS A 267 2.82 4.16 -2.99
C CYS A 267 3.32 4.65 -1.64
N HIS A 268 3.13 3.84 -0.60
CA HIS A 268 3.57 4.14 0.76
C HIS A 268 4.66 3.15 1.15
N VAL A 269 5.81 3.66 1.56
CA VAL A 269 6.86 2.84 2.18
C VAL A 269 6.38 2.40 3.55
N GLU A 270 6.64 1.15 3.91
CA GLU A 270 6.39 0.66 5.26
C GLU A 270 7.45 -0.34 5.69
N GLN A 271 7.87 -0.29 6.97
CA GLN A 271 8.78 -1.24 7.60
C GLN A 271 8.35 -1.42 9.07
N ASP A 272 7.82 -2.61 9.40
CA ASP A 272 7.13 -2.82 10.68
C ASP A 272 8.06 -3.02 11.87
N GLN A 273 9.31 -3.43 11.65
CA GLN A 273 10.19 -3.95 12.69
C GLN A 273 11.63 -3.42 12.59
N SER A 274 11.82 -2.16 12.18
CA SER A 274 13.15 -1.55 12.17
C SER A 274 13.65 -1.28 13.60
N PRO A 275 14.93 -1.58 13.89
CA PRO A 275 15.55 -1.16 15.15
C PRO A 275 15.81 0.36 15.23
N ASP A 276 15.88 1.05 14.11
CA ASP A 276 15.97 2.52 13.97
C ASP A 276 15.09 2.97 12.81
N ALA A 277 13.83 3.26 13.14
CA ALA A 277 12.84 3.59 12.12
C ALA A 277 13.16 4.90 11.37
N LEU A 278 13.79 5.89 12.03
CA LEU A 278 14.19 7.14 11.36
C LEU A 278 15.36 6.95 10.38
N ALA A 279 16.29 6.04 10.65
CA ALA A 279 17.33 5.66 9.70
C ALA A 279 16.73 4.85 8.54
N SER A 280 15.85 3.89 8.85
CA SER A 280 15.17 3.03 7.89
C SER A 280 14.42 3.82 6.81
N ILE A 281 13.60 4.79 7.22
CA ILE A 281 12.83 5.59 6.26
C ILE A 281 13.73 6.42 5.32
N LYS A 282 14.87 6.92 5.82
CA LYS A 282 15.85 7.65 5.00
C LYS A 282 16.54 6.74 4.00
N GLN A 283 16.87 5.51 4.41
CA GLN A 283 17.49 4.52 3.54
C GLN A 283 16.53 4.13 2.41
N SER A 284 15.28 3.78 2.73
CA SER A 284 14.27 3.37 1.77
C SER A 284 13.95 4.46 0.74
N ILE A 285 13.76 5.72 1.18
CA ILE A 285 13.53 6.81 0.21
C ILE A 285 14.78 7.15 -0.59
N GLY A 286 15.96 7.03 0.02
CA GLY A 286 17.24 7.19 -0.66
C GLY A 286 17.48 6.14 -1.75
N TYR A 287 16.98 4.92 -1.56
CA TYR A 287 16.98 3.88 -2.59
C TYR A 287 16.01 4.23 -3.73
N LEU A 288 14.75 4.56 -3.41
CA LEU A 288 13.74 4.93 -4.41
C LEU A 288 14.16 6.12 -5.29
N ASN A 289 14.88 7.08 -4.74
CA ASN A 289 15.38 8.25 -5.47
C ASN A 289 16.50 7.91 -6.48
N LYS A 290 17.07 6.70 -6.44
CA LYS A 290 18.10 6.24 -7.39
C LYS A 290 17.50 5.46 -8.56
N LEU A 291 16.24 4.99 -8.44
CA LEU A 291 15.52 4.30 -9.50
C LEU A 291 14.93 5.29 -10.51
#